data_01cf64cef6603cc5f2b8a72337e98c11
#
_entry.id   01cf64cef6603cc5f2b8a72337e98c11
#
_cell.length_a   1.000
_cell.length_b   1.000
_cell.length_c   1.000
_cell.angle_alpha   90.00
_cell.angle_beta   90.00
_cell.angle_gamma   90.00
#
_symmetry.space_group_name_H-M   'P 1'
#
loop_
_entity.id
_entity.type
_entity.pdbx_description
1 polymer ?
#
loop_
_entity_poly.entity_id
_entity_poly.type
_entity_poly.pdbx_seq_one_letter_code
_entity_poly.pdbx_strand_id
1 'polypeptide(L)'
;LTNVHRVIDELDMDVTVLEEDADGKAFSDLLKATMADGDRRLRALGFDITSILHVAGGAPSASPSLAGIANDLLRETYANIARHAQSGSKADLSVILKPNAVEITQINQERAFPTEGMRPGGHGLAYFGKQLESHGGKLETTLHDGEWTLFAYLPIPVPETLPPLAGHPES
;
A
#
# COMPACT_ATOMS: atom_id res chain seq x y z
N LEU A 1 -1.58 -31.10 5.54
CA LEU A 1 -0.71 -31.88 6.41
C LEU A 1 0.62 -32.21 5.76
N THR A 2 0.68 -32.29 4.46
CA THR A 2 1.92 -32.41 3.75
C THR A 2 2.83 -31.20 3.92
N ASN A 3 2.26 -30.06 4.29
CA ASN A 3 3.04 -28.84 4.49
C ASN A 3 3.89 -28.89 5.76
N VAL A 4 3.52 -29.67 6.73
CA VAL A 4 4.25 -29.77 7.99
C VAL A 4 5.57 -30.47 7.80
N HIS A 5 5.62 -31.52 7.02
CA HIS A 5 6.86 -32.21 6.73
C HIS A 5 7.83 -31.35 5.95
N ARG A 6 7.32 -30.56 5.03
CA ARG A 6 8.12 -29.69 4.22
C ARG A 6 8.78 -28.58 5.06
N VAL A 7 8.06 -28.08 6.04
CA VAL A 7 8.58 -27.06 6.94
C VAL A 7 9.69 -27.61 7.82
N ILE A 8 9.57 -28.84 8.24
CA ILE A 8 10.58 -29.48 9.09
C ILE A 8 11.87 -29.75 8.33
N ASP A 9 11.77 -30.17 7.09
CA ASP A 9 12.95 -30.44 6.28
C ASP A 9 13.68 -29.17 5.86
N GLU A 10 13.00 -28.06 5.82
CA GLU A 10 13.56 -26.80 5.42
C GLU A 10 13.91 -25.89 6.59
N LEU A 11 13.73 -26.36 7.81
CA LEU A 11 13.90 -25.54 9.00
C LEU A 11 15.28 -24.95 9.16
N ASP A 12 16.29 -25.62 8.70
CA ASP A 12 17.66 -25.12 8.79
C ASP A 12 18.00 -24.10 7.72
N MET A 13 17.21 -24.00 6.66
CA MET A 13 17.47 -23.06 5.58
C MET A 13 16.90 -21.67 5.88
N ASP A 14 16.05 -21.55 6.89
CA ASP A 14 15.08 -20.50 6.71
C ASP A 14 14.73 -19.69 7.92
N VAL A 15 15.55 -19.66 8.93
CA VAL A 15 15.32 -18.72 10.03
C VAL A 15 15.36 -17.28 9.50
N THR A 16 16.22 -17.01 8.52
CA THR A 16 16.32 -15.68 7.91
C THR A 16 15.11 -15.39 7.02
N VAL A 17 14.66 -16.37 6.27
CA VAL A 17 13.47 -16.23 5.41
C VAL A 17 12.22 -16.09 6.26
N LEU A 18 12.13 -16.78 7.38
CA LEU A 18 11.00 -16.64 8.30
C LEU A 18 10.95 -15.28 8.95
N GLU A 19 12.10 -14.67 9.24
CA GLU A 19 12.15 -13.31 9.78
C GLU A 19 11.74 -12.29 8.73
N GLU A 20 12.19 -12.45 7.49
CA GLU A 20 11.75 -11.59 6.39
C GLU A 20 10.26 -11.73 6.14
N ASP A 21 9.73 -12.94 6.16
CA ASP A 21 8.30 -13.19 6.02
C ASP A 21 7.52 -12.57 7.19
N ALA A 22 8.09 -12.56 8.39
CA ALA A 22 7.44 -11.95 9.55
C ALA A 22 7.31 -10.44 9.39
N ASP A 23 8.35 -9.76 8.89
CA ASP A 23 8.31 -8.31 8.66
C ASP A 23 7.35 -7.97 7.52
N GLY A 24 7.38 -8.72 6.45
CA GLY A 24 6.44 -8.55 5.34
C GLY A 24 5.01 -8.80 5.78
N LYS A 25 4.81 -9.82 6.63
CA LYS A 25 3.50 -10.10 7.18
C LYS A 25 3.02 -8.97 8.09
N ALA A 26 3.89 -8.44 8.96
CA ALA A 26 3.53 -7.35 9.85
C ALA A 26 3.11 -6.11 9.06
N PHE A 27 3.83 -5.77 7.99
CA PHE A 27 3.47 -4.66 7.13
C PHE A 27 2.13 -4.92 6.42
N SER A 28 1.95 -6.10 5.86
CA SER A 28 0.69 -6.50 5.22
C SER A 28 -0.47 -6.42 6.20
N ASP A 29 -0.30 -6.91 7.42
CA ASP A 29 -1.33 -6.89 8.45
C ASP A 29 -1.69 -5.45 8.87
N LEU A 30 -0.70 -4.57 8.95
CA LEU A 30 -0.93 -3.16 9.24
C LEU A 30 -1.84 -2.52 8.18
N LEU A 31 -1.54 -2.72 6.91
CA LEU A 31 -2.34 -2.17 5.83
C LEU A 31 -3.73 -2.78 5.79
N LYS A 32 -3.86 -4.08 6.02
CA LYS A 32 -5.15 -4.75 6.08
C LYS A 32 -6.03 -4.19 7.20
N ALA A 33 -5.46 -3.92 8.37
CA ALA A 33 -6.20 -3.35 9.48
C ALA A 33 -6.70 -1.94 9.15
N THR A 34 -5.88 -1.13 8.50
CA THR A 34 -6.26 0.20 8.04
C THR A 34 -7.37 0.13 7.00
N MET A 35 -7.30 -0.82 6.06
CA MET A 35 -8.34 -1.01 5.06
C MET A 35 -9.66 -1.46 5.69
N ALA A 36 -9.61 -2.39 6.63
CA ALA A 36 -10.82 -2.84 7.32
C ALA A 36 -11.51 -1.69 8.06
N ASP A 37 -10.75 -0.83 8.74
CA ASP A 37 -11.28 0.33 9.42
C ASP A 37 -11.86 1.35 8.44
N GLY A 38 -11.13 1.65 7.37
CA GLY A 38 -11.60 2.57 6.34
C GLY A 38 -12.87 2.07 5.65
N ASP A 39 -12.93 0.78 5.33
CA ASP A 39 -14.11 0.18 4.72
C ASP A 39 -15.34 0.33 5.61
N ARG A 40 -15.20 0.05 6.92
CA ARG A 40 -16.30 0.22 7.86
C ARG A 40 -16.81 1.66 7.88
N ARG A 41 -15.89 2.60 7.93
CA ARG A 41 -16.25 4.03 7.97
C ARG A 41 -16.96 4.47 6.70
N LEU A 42 -16.47 4.07 5.53
CA LEU A 42 -17.11 4.43 4.26
C LEU A 42 -18.47 3.77 4.11
N ARG A 43 -18.62 2.52 4.51
CA ARG A 43 -19.93 1.86 4.49
C ARG A 43 -20.92 2.53 5.44
N ALA A 44 -20.45 2.97 6.60
CA ALA A 44 -21.30 3.72 7.54
C ALA A 44 -21.74 5.06 6.94
N LEU A 45 -20.95 5.64 6.04
CA LEU A 45 -21.32 6.87 5.32
C LEU A 45 -22.15 6.59 4.08
N GLY A 46 -22.46 5.33 3.78
CA GLY A 46 -23.31 4.95 2.66
C GLY A 46 -22.58 4.65 1.36
N PHE A 47 -21.25 4.62 1.37
CA PHE A 47 -20.49 4.28 0.16
C PHE A 47 -20.47 2.77 -0.08
N ASP A 48 -20.46 2.39 -1.36
CA ASP A 48 -20.25 1.01 -1.77
C ASP A 48 -18.77 0.82 -2.08
N ILE A 49 -17.99 0.52 -1.05
CA ILE A 49 -16.54 0.36 -1.16
C ILE A 49 -16.16 -1.09 -1.47
N THR A 50 -15.34 -1.29 -2.49
CA THR A 50 -14.67 -2.54 -2.76
C THR A 50 -13.17 -2.30 -2.57
N SER A 51 -12.58 -2.99 -1.63
CA SER A 51 -11.15 -2.88 -1.38
C SER A 51 -10.49 -4.25 -1.45
N ILE A 52 -9.32 -4.30 -2.07
CA ILE A 52 -8.52 -5.51 -2.17
C ILE A 52 -7.08 -5.20 -1.80
N LEU A 53 -6.45 -6.15 -1.13
CA LEU A 53 -5.00 -6.16 -0.96
C LEU A 53 -4.48 -7.45 -1.56
N HIS A 54 -3.59 -7.33 -2.52
CA HIS A 54 -2.99 -8.45 -3.21
C HIS A 54 -1.48 -8.45 -2.99
N VAL A 55 -0.95 -9.62 -2.66
CA VAL A 55 0.50 -9.80 -2.50
C VAL A 55 1.02 -10.52 -3.74
N ALA A 56 1.86 -9.85 -4.51
CA ALA A 56 2.40 -10.36 -5.75
C ALA A 56 3.88 -10.69 -5.57
N GLY A 57 4.20 -11.95 -5.39
CA GLY A 57 5.57 -12.41 -5.26
C GLY A 57 6.18 -12.24 -3.87
N GLY A 58 5.40 -11.84 -2.89
CA GLY A 58 5.84 -11.60 -1.52
C GLY A 58 5.61 -10.16 -1.08
N ALA A 59 5.31 -9.98 0.19
CA ALA A 59 5.14 -8.65 0.77
C ALA A 59 6.51 -8.04 1.07
N PRO A 60 6.68 -6.72 0.89
CA PRO A 60 7.95 -6.09 1.17
C PRO A 60 8.20 -5.96 2.66
N SER A 61 9.47 -6.01 3.03
CA SER A 61 9.90 -5.69 4.40
C SER A 61 10.13 -4.19 4.49
N ALA A 62 9.12 -3.46 4.89
CA ALA A 62 9.21 -2.00 4.96
C ALA A 62 9.81 -1.57 6.30
N SER A 63 10.71 -0.60 6.25
CA SER A 63 11.17 0.06 7.48
C SER A 63 10.00 0.72 8.19
N PRO A 64 10.07 1.00 9.50
CA PRO A 64 9.00 1.71 10.19
C PRO A 64 8.64 3.03 9.53
N SER A 65 9.61 3.75 9.00
CA SER A 65 9.37 5.00 8.28
C SER A 65 8.56 4.80 7.01
N LEU A 66 8.95 3.85 6.17
CA LEU A 66 8.23 3.57 4.91
C LEU A 66 6.87 2.94 5.17
N ALA A 67 6.78 2.07 6.16
CA ALA A 67 5.48 1.50 6.55
C ALA A 67 4.53 2.60 7.02
N GLY A 68 5.04 3.58 7.78
CA GLY A 68 4.25 4.73 8.21
C GLY A 68 3.77 5.58 7.04
N ILE A 69 4.63 5.85 6.08
CA ILE A 69 4.25 6.62 4.88
C ILE A 69 3.15 5.90 4.11
N ALA A 70 3.32 4.60 3.84
CA ALA A 70 2.33 3.82 3.12
C ALA A 70 0.99 3.79 3.85
N ASN A 71 1.03 3.57 5.16
CA ASN A 71 -0.19 3.49 5.96
C ASN A 71 -0.91 4.84 6.06
N ASP A 72 -0.17 5.92 6.25
CA ASP A 72 -0.75 7.27 6.30
C ASP A 72 -1.34 7.67 4.95
N LEU A 73 -0.67 7.34 3.86
CA LEU A 73 -1.20 7.57 2.51
C LEU A 73 -2.49 6.78 2.31
N LEU A 74 -2.53 5.53 2.73
CA LEU A 74 -3.72 4.71 2.62
C LEU A 74 -4.90 5.33 3.41
N ARG A 75 -4.65 5.83 4.61
CA ARG A 75 -5.65 6.57 5.38
C ARG A 75 -6.12 7.81 4.64
N GLU A 76 -5.22 8.53 4.01
CA GLU A 76 -5.57 9.72 3.23
C GLU A 76 -6.44 9.36 2.01
N THR A 77 -6.20 8.22 1.36
CA THR A 77 -7.08 7.78 0.26
C THR A 77 -8.51 7.54 0.75
N TYR A 78 -8.70 6.91 1.91
CA TYR A 78 -10.02 6.73 2.50
C TYR A 78 -10.68 8.07 2.86
N ALA A 79 -9.92 8.98 3.46
CA ALA A 79 -10.41 10.31 3.80
C ALA A 79 -10.79 11.10 2.54
N ASN A 80 -10.02 10.94 1.48
CA ASN A 80 -10.27 11.58 0.20
C ASN A 80 -11.59 11.09 -0.42
N ILE A 81 -11.87 9.80 -0.36
CA ILE A 81 -13.14 9.25 -0.81
C ILE A 81 -14.29 9.87 0.00
N ALA A 82 -14.17 9.89 1.31
CA ALA A 82 -15.21 10.44 2.18
C ALA A 82 -15.52 11.92 1.88
N ARG A 83 -14.49 12.69 1.54
CA ARG A 83 -14.64 14.14 1.29
C ARG A 83 -15.14 14.46 -0.11
N HIS A 84 -14.72 13.71 -1.11
CA HIS A 84 -14.87 14.11 -2.52
C HIS A 84 -15.73 13.19 -3.37
N ALA A 85 -15.92 11.94 -2.97
CA ALA A 85 -16.71 11.01 -3.76
C ALA A 85 -18.18 11.36 -3.69
N GLN A 86 -18.90 11.06 -4.77
CA GLN A 86 -20.34 11.24 -4.83
C GLN A 86 -21.00 10.36 -3.76
N SER A 87 -21.88 10.95 -2.98
CA SER A 87 -22.55 10.26 -1.88
C SER A 87 -23.28 9.02 -2.37
N GLY A 88 -23.10 7.91 -1.67
CA GLY A 88 -23.75 6.64 -2.02
C GLY A 88 -23.17 5.93 -3.24
N SER A 89 -22.10 6.48 -3.83
CA SER A 89 -21.52 5.89 -5.02
C SER A 89 -20.54 4.77 -4.70
N LYS A 90 -20.12 4.11 -5.77
CA LYS A 90 -19.14 3.06 -5.71
C LYS A 90 -17.73 3.64 -5.63
N ALA A 91 -16.90 3.05 -4.80
CA ALA A 91 -15.49 3.38 -4.74
C ALA A 91 -14.67 2.09 -4.75
N ASP A 92 -13.60 2.09 -5.51
CA ASP A 92 -12.70 0.95 -5.60
C ASP A 92 -11.32 1.35 -5.11
N LEU A 93 -10.75 0.51 -4.26
CA LEU A 93 -9.42 0.72 -3.73
C LEU A 93 -8.63 -0.58 -3.84
N SER A 94 -7.45 -0.51 -4.43
CA SER A 94 -6.56 -1.67 -4.48
C SER A 94 -5.20 -1.33 -3.92
N VAL A 95 -4.63 -2.26 -3.18
CA VAL A 95 -3.27 -2.22 -2.69
C VAL A 95 -2.56 -3.46 -3.20
N ILE A 96 -1.47 -3.25 -3.92
CA ILE A 96 -0.64 -4.35 -4.41
C ILE A 96 0.70 -4.28 -3.70
N LEU A 97 1.04 -5.34 -2.99
CA LEU A 97 2.34 -5.49 -2.34
C LEU A 97 3.23 -6.36 -3.19
N LYS A 98 4.39 -5.82 -3.54
CA LYS A 98 5.44 -6.52 -4.26
C LYS A 98 6.67 -6.60 -3.36
N PRO A 99 7.62 -7.50 -3.61
CA PRO A 99 8.81 -7.58 -2.75
C PRO A 99 9.57 -6.26 -2.62
N ASN A 100 9.43 -5.37 -3.59
CA ASN A 100 10.20 -4.12 -3.67
C ASN A 100 9.34 -2.87 -3.81
N ALA A 101 8.02 -2.98 -3.62
CA ALA A 101 7.15 -1.81 -3.82
C ALA A 101 5.76 -2.00 -3.23
N VAL A 102 5.10 -0.88 -3.00
CA VAL A 102 3.67 -0.80 -2.70
C VAL A 102 3.01 0.05 -3.77
N GLU A 103 1.91 -0.43 -4.33
CA GLU A 103 1.09 0.34 -5.26
C GLU A 103 -0.31 0.49 -4.71
N ILE A 104 -0.83 1.70 -4.70
CA ILE A 104 -2.18 2.01 -4.24
C ILE A 104 -2.94 2.66 -5.39
N THR A 105 -4.12 2.13 -5.70
CA THR A 105 -5.01 2.69 -6.72
C THR A 105 -6.37 2.95 -6.11
N GLN A 106 -6.91 4.14 -6.33
CA GLN A 106 -8.24 4.53 -5.88
C GLN A 106 -9.02 5.03 -7.07
N ILE A 107 -10.25 4.56 -7.25
CA ILE A 107 -11.15 5.01 -8.32
C ILE A 107 -12.52 5.27 -7.72
N ASN A 108 -13.07 6.47 -7.96
CA ASN A 108 -14.44 6.79 -7.54
C ASN A 108 -15.03 7.89 -8.42
N GLN A 109 -16.34 8.01 -8.39
CA GLN A 109 -17.02 9.15 -9.00
C GLN A 109 -16.94 10.34 -8.04
N GLU A 110 -16.59 11.50 -8.57
CA GLU A 110 -16.60 12.72 -7.80
C GLU A 110 -17.99 13.31 -7.70
N ARG A 111 -18.20 14.12 -6.69
CA ARG A 111 -19.45 14.86 -6.54
C ARG A 111 -19.65 15.76 -7.76
N ALA A 112 -20.91 15.83 -8.23
CA ALA A 112 -21.27 16.54 -9.45
C ALA A 112 -21.00 18.05 -9.37
N PHE A 113 -20.88 18.60 -8.18
CA PHE A 113 -20.58 20.01 -7.96
C PHE A 113 -19.42 20.11 -6.96
N PRO A 114 -18.19 19.94 -7.44
CA PRO A 114 -17.09 20.41 -6.64
C PRO A 114 -17.29 21.90 -6.53
N THR A 115 -17.27 22.41 -5.32
CA THR A 115 -17.21 23.86 -5.10
C THR A 115 -16.05 24.38 -5.94
N GLU A 116 -16.39 25.32 -6.85
CA GLU A 116 -15.45 25.78 -7.83
C GLU A 116 -14.09 26.13 -7.26
N GLY A 117 -13.06 25.66 -7.91
CA GLY A 117 -11.68 26.02 -7.58
C GLY A 117 -11.15 25.37 -6.32
N MET A 118 -11.94 24.57 -5.67
CA MET A 118 -11.49 23.98 -4.45
C MET A 118 -11.65 22.49 -4.53
N ARG A 119 -10.56 21.87 -4.81
CA ARG A 119 -10.33 20.60 -4.26
C ARG A 119 -9.58 20.82 -2.96
N PRO A 120 -10.34 21.01 -1.83
CA PRO A 120 -9.70 21.27 -0.57
C PRO A 120 -9.10 19.98 -0.13
N GLY A 121 -8.17 19.49 -0.31
CA GLY A 121 -7.49 18.27 0.00
C GLY A 121 -6.20 18.21 -0.77
N GLY A 122 -5.98 19.19 -1.63
CA GLY A 122 -4.75 19.29 -2.37
C GLY A 122 -3.51 19.32 -1.49
N HIS A 123 -3.66 19.78 -0.26
CA HIS A 123 -2.54 19.85 0.67
C HIS A 123 -2.07 18.47 1.15
N GLY A 124 -2.99 17.56 1.48
CA GLY A 124 -2.64 16.21 1.89
C GLY A 124 -1.98 15.43 0.77
N LEU A 125 -2.56 15.46 -0.42
CA LEU A 125 -2.01 14.75 -1.57
C LEU A 125 -0.69 15.35 -2.04
N ALA A 126 -0.56 16.68 -2.03
CA ALA A 126 0.70 17.33 -2.39
C ALA A 126 1.82 16.95 -1.43
N TYR A 127 1.51 16.85 -0.15
CA TYR A 127 2.47 16.42 0.86
C TYR A 127 2.94 14.98 0.59
N PHE A 128 2.00 14.07 0.35
CA PHE A 128 2.34 12.68 0.05
C PHE A 128 3.07 12.54 -1.29
N GLY A 129 2.70 13.34 -2.28
CA GLY A 129 3.42 13.37 -3.55
C GLY A 129 4.89 13.68 -3.37
N LYS A 130 5.20 14.68 -2.56
CA LYS A 130 6.59 15.04 -2.25
C LYS A 130 7.29 13.95 -1.46
N GLN A 131 6.61 13.36 -0.48
CA GLN A 131 7.20 12.26 0.29
C GLN A 131 7.51 11.06 -0.59
N LEU A 132 6.60 10.67 -1.47
CA LEU A 132 6.84 9.55 -2.38
C LEU A 132 8.01 9.87 -3.32
N GLU A 133 8.05 11.07 -3.88
CA GLU A 133 9.14 11.47 -4.76
C GLU A 133 10.49 11.42 -4.05
N SER A 134 10.56 11.82 -2.79
CA SER A 134 11.81 11.77 -2.03
C SER A 134 12.32 10.35 -1.81
N HIS A 135 11.47 9.35 -1.96
CA HIS A 135 11.82 7.94 -1.86
C HIS A 135 11.85 7.23 -3.22
N GLY A 136 11.83 7.99 -4.31
CA GLY A 136 11.86 7.42 -5.66
C GLY A 136 10.52 6.95 -6.18
N GLY A 137 9.44 7.28 -5.49
CA GLY A 137 8.08 6.92 -5.88
C GLY A 137 7.38 8.05 -6.62
N LYS A 138 6.08 7.89 -6.77
CA LYS A 138 5.24 8.90 -7.41
C LYS A 138 3.79 8.79 -6.96
N LEU A 139 3.08 9.90 -7.09
CA LEU A 139 1.65 9.96 -6.88
C LEU A 139 1.05 10.73 -8.05
N GLU A 140 0.12 10.10 -8.73
CA GLU A 140 -0.57 10.67 -9.89
C GLU A 140 -2.07 10.67 -9.65
N THR A 141 -2.73 11.73 -10.04
CA THR A 141 -4.19 11.82 -9.96
C THR A 141 -4.74 12.31 -11.28
N THR A 142 -5.90 11.77 -11.65
CA THR A 142 -6.62 12.23 -12.84
C THR A 142 -8.10 12.40 -12.51
N LEU A 143 -8.73 13.37 -13.16
CA LEU A 143 -10.17 13.53 -13.12
C LEU A 143 -10.65 13.63 -14.56
N HIS A 144 -11.43 12.65 -15.00
CA HIS A 144 -11.95 12.59 -16.36
C HIS A 144 -13.40 12.12 -16.35
N ASP A 145 -14.27 12.92 -16.93
CA ASP A 145 -15.70 12.65 -16.99
C ASP A 145 -16.32 12.29 -15.62
N GLY A 146 -15.89 13.01 -14.59
CA GLY A 146 -16.36 12.79 -13.22
C GLY A 146 -15.73 11.62 -12.49
N GLU A 147 -14.90 10.84 -13.16
CA GLU A 147 -14.18 9.76 -12.52
C GLU A 147 -12.83 10.24 -12.03
N TRP A 148 -12.60 10.06 -10.74
CA TRP A 148 -11.34 10.35 -10.08
C TRP A 148 -10.52 9.09 -9.96
N THR A 149 -9.26 9.17 -10.36
CA THR A 149 -8.30 8.09 -10.20
C THR A 149 -7.06 8.61 -9.50
N LEU A 150 -6.61 7.87 -8.49
CA LEU A 150 -5.34 8.13 -7.82
C LEU A 150 -4.48 6.89 -7.98
N PHE A 151 -3.23 7.07 -8.36
CA PHE A 151 -2.23 6.02 -8.38
C PHE A 151 -1.01 6.46 -7.59
N ALA A 152 -0.59 5.63 -6.64
CA ALA A 152 0.61 5.88 -5.84
C ALA A 152 1.54 4.69 -5.92
N TYR A 153 2.82 4.97 -6.08
CA TYR A 153 3.87 3.97 -6.12
C TYR A 153 4.94 4.35 -5.10
N LEU A 154 5.23 3.44 -4.17
CA LEU A 154 6.30 3.62 -3.19
C LEU A 154 7.28 2.46 -3.31
N PRO A 155 8.50 2.70 -3.76
CA PRO A 155 9.51 1.66 -3.77
C PRO A 155 9.95 1.34 -2.35
N ILE A 156 10.13 0.06 -2.08
CA ILE A 156 10.62 -0.43 -0.80
C ILE A 156 11.96 -1.13 -1.07
N PRO A 157 13.06 -0.61 -0.55
CA PRO A 157 14.35 -1.25 -0.76
C PRO A 157 14.34 -2.68 -0.27
N VAL A 158 14.83 -3.57 -1.09
CA VAL A 158 15.06 -4.96 -0.68
C VAL A 158 16.35 -4.98 0.12
N PRO A 159 16.37 -5.63 1.30
CA PRO A 159 17.61 -5.75 2.04
C PRO A 159 18.68 -6.38 1.18
N GLU A 160 19.85 -5.73 1.11
CA GLU A 160 20.96 -6.31 0.38
C GLU A 160 21.32 -7.63 1.04
N THR A 161 21.16 -8.70 0.31
CA THR A 161 21.79 -9.93 0.71
C THR A 161 23.27 -9.67 0.59
N LEU A 162 23.93 -9.64 1.73
CA LEU A 162 25.38 -9.61 1.73
C LEU A 162 25.84 -10.67 0.75
N PRO A 163 26.70 -10.30 -0.21
CA PRO A 163 27.26 -11.33 -1.07
C PRO A 163 27.90 -12.37 -0.18
N PRO A 164 27.75 -13.63 -0.50
CA PRO A 164 28.41 -14.64 0.28
C PRO A 164 29.86 -14.22 0.40
N LEU A 165 30.39 -14.36 1.59
CA LEU A 165 31.77 -14.08 1.81
C LEU A 165 32.57 -14.91 0.87
N ALA A 166 32.60 -14.46 -0.32
CA ALA A 166 33.35 -15.05 -1.28
C ALA A 166 34.73 -14.75 -0.98
N GLY A 167 35.35 -15.40 -0.81
CA GLY A 167 36.52 -15.04 -0.78
C GLY A 167 37.29 -15.39 0.23
N HIS A 168 37.14 -16.32 0.74
CA HIS A 168 38.25 -16.88 1.28
C HIS A 168 39.17 -17.21 0.16
N PRO A 169 40.12 -16.44 -0.02
CA PRO A 169 41.16 -16.89 -0.83
C PRO A 169 41.71 -18.05 -0.13
N GLU A 170 41.40 -19.14 -0.57
CA GLU A 170 42.10 -20.12 -0.23
C GLU A 170 43.31 -20.02 -0.75
N SER A 171 44.03 -19.74 -0.01
CA SER A 171 45.30 -19.80 -0.60
C SER A 171 45.90 -21.01 -0.37
#